data_c29c172caddd5d8c9cb29d92a3999f88
#
_entry.id   c29c172caddd5d8c9cb29d92a3999f88
#
_cell.length_a   1.000
_cell.length_b   1.000
_cell.length_c   1.000
_cell.angle_alpha   90.00
_cell.angle_beta   90.00
_cell.angle_gamma   90.00
#
_symmetry.space_group_name_H-M   'P 1'
#
loop_
_entity.id
_entity.type
_entity.pdbx_description
1 polymer ?
#
loop_
_entity_poly.entity_id
_entity_poly.type
_entity_poly.pdbx_seq_one_letter_code
_entity_poly.pdbx_strand_id
1 'polypeptide(L)'
;MPTPTHTFGARRIYYDNFAGHLLNAYNPNVLYPELPHKWSDDDWRRCVDMIVDFGYNVFEFWLVPRLFCHEGLESDYGQEFARQVDVICEHAHRRGIEVECFCNLATVGDDWHTKCPNEPAEWAELRSLWDRWSRRLSQVDIFGIFPGDPGACSRNGCTALTYIDRACEVAELVKENIPDVEIELNTWGPPIFGWGIIQGPPGWKGEFVRDYQRSAWRFDKARADRAMQHLLKRLPDFPDPTSVSINLGFNPDSDPAGDQDARHWAREIARTNRILTWDFSLTEGENNVVPHYRFDRLFEQRRREREAAPYSGGICYTMTPMLNQLSLWEAAQSFINPAADPEKLAGDFYERLFGAGGRDIVSHLPLFEVVKDWGNYADVDPRAPDYHKRMTELRDLLVSFEGSVNADVPLHPHPDAYRRELLFFAQLFVDLSGPSPDFDELANRYWNRVYSIYDRLDAHVDPRPKLATEKLIASFN
;
A
#
# COMPACT_ATOMS: atom_id res chain seq x y z
N MET A 1 -10.47 31.72 -16.51
CA MET A 1 -10.99 31.54 -15.15
C MET A 1 -9.92 30.78 -14.40
N PRO A 2 -9.50 31.14 -13.21
CA PRO A 2 -8.57 30.32 -12.44
C PRO A 2 -9.26 28.99 -12.15
N THR A 3 -8.60 27.89 -12.50
CA THR A 3 -9.02 26.54 -12.17
C THR A 3 -9.17 26.47 -10.64
N PRO A 4 -10.28 26.00 -10.08
CA PRO A 4 -10.39 25.84 -8.63
C PRO A 4 -9.27 24.89 -8.18
N THR A 5 -8.50 25.32 -7.21
CA THR A 5 -7.52 24.49 -6.51
C THR A 5 -8.29 23.53 -5.63
N HIS A 6 -8.86 22.46 -6.20
CA HIS A 6 -9.45 21.39 -5.40
C HIS A 6 -8.33 20.59 -4.77
N THR A 7 -8.16 20.75 -3.50
CA THR A 7 -7.38 19.86 -2.65
C THR A 7 -8.18 18.59 -2.38
N PHE A 8 -7.56 17.44 -2.50
CA PHE A 8 -8.18 16.20 -2.05
C PHE A 8 -8.36 16.25 -0.53
N GLY A 9 -9.59 16.09 -0.06
CA GLY A 9 -9.93 16.21 1.36
C GLY A 9 -9.34 15.09 2.19
N ALA A 10 -9.51 13.85 1.77
CA ALA A 10 -8.94 12.69 2.44
C ALA A 10 -7.61 12.29 1.80
N ARG A 11 -6.55 12.24 2.61
CA ARG A 11 -5.19 11.85 2.23
C ARG A 11 -4.77 10.74 3.16
N ARG A 12 -4.92 9.50 2.69
CA ARG A 12 -4.71 8.29 3.46
C ARG A 12 -3.36 7.69 3.16
N ILE A 13 -2.68 7.22 4.18
CA ILE A 13 -1.50 6.38 4.06
C ILE A 13 -1.86 4.98 4.56
N TYR A 14 -1.71 4.01 3.69
CA TYR A 14 -2.00 2.62 3.95
C TYR A 14 -0.73 1.83 4.25
N TYR A 15 -0.66 1.27 5.44
CA TYR A 15 0.43 0.41 5.89
C TYR A 15 0.02 -1.06 5.74
N ASP A 16 0.39 -1.67 4.64
CA ASP A 16 0.02 -3.02 4.29
C ASP A 16 0.47 -4.07 5.33
N ASN A 17 1.69 -3.95 5.79
CA ASN A 17 2.29 -4.92 6.70
C ASN A 17 2.23 -4.52 8.19
N PHE A 18 1.30 -3.65 8.55
CA PHE A 18 1.16 -3.16 9.92
C PHE A 18 1.11 -4.31 10.95
N ALA A 19 0.38 -5.35 10.68
CA ALA A 19 0.21 -6.48 11.58
C ALA A 19 1.35 -7.52 11.50
N GLY A 20 2.50 -7.15 10.95
CA GLY A 20 3.64 -8.08 10.81
C GLY A 20 3.30 -9.24 9.90
N HIS A 21 2.60 -8.98 8.82
CA HIS A 21 2.16 -9.97 7.84
C HIS A 21 3.31 -10.58 7.02
N LEU A 22 4.38 -10.80 7.68
CA LEU A 22 5.68 -11.22 7.19
C LEU A 22 5.78 -12.65 6.73
N LEU A 23 4.76 -13.40 6.99
CA LEU A 23 4.74 -14.83 6.74
C LEU A 23 4.14 -15.15 5.39
N ASN A 24 3.84 -14.14 4.59
CA ASN A 24 3.52 -14.36 3.21
C ASN A 24 4.82 -14.69 2.46
N ALA A 25 4.99 -15.95 2.11
CA ALA A 25 6.11 -16.42 1.28
C ALA A 25 6.18 -15.74 -0.10
N TYR A 26 5.17 -14.98 -0.46
CA TYR A 26 5.05 -14.26 -1.74
C TYR A 26 5.42 -12.79 -1.63
N ASN A 27 5.37 -12.25 -0.42
CA ASN A 27 5.70 -10.87 -0.17
C ASN A 27 6.77 -10.79 0.93
N PRO A 28 8.05 -10.91 0.57
CA PRO A 28 9.14 -10.76 1.52
C PRO A 28 9.30 -9.32 2.00
N ASN A 29 8.49 -8.42 1.48
CA ASN A 29 8.66 -7.00 1.67
C ASN A 29 8.00 -6.59 2.94
N VAL A 30 8.78 -6.58 3.87
CA VAL A 30 8.50 -6.22 5.20
C VAL A 30 8.64 -4.74 5.32
N LEU A 31 7.98 -4.17 6.28
CA LEU A 31 8.24 -2.81 6.70
C LEU A 31 9.68 -2.72 7.19
N TYR A 32 10.54 -2.48 6.25
CA TYR A 32 11.96 -2.30 6.41
C TYR A 32 12.26 -0.93 7.03
N PRO A 33 13.24 -0.76 7.95
CA PRO A 33 14.16 -1.79 8.47
C PRO A 33 13.63 -2.57 9.67
N GLU A 34 12.49 -2.21 10.25
CA GLU A 34 11.95 -2.87 11.42
C GLU A 34 10.46 -3.16 11.27
N LEU A 35 10.04 -4.27 11.84
CA LEU A 35 8.66 -4.73 11.78
C LEU A 35 7.77 -3.89 12.70
N PRO A 36 6.67 -3.35 12.20
CA PRO A 36 5.80 -2.49 12.99
C PRO A 36 5.30 -3.13 14.27
N HIS A 37 5.01 -4.41 14.27
CA HIS A 37 4.56 -5.10 15.50
C HIS A 37 5.64 -5.20 16.59
N LYS A 38 6.90 -4.86 16.28
CA LYS A 38 8.00 -4.74 17.22
C LYS A 38 8.23 -3.30 17.68
N TRP A 39 7.54 -2.36 17.10
CA TRP A 39 7.68 -0.96 17.44
C TRP A 39 7.16 -0.69 18.85
N SER A 40 7.87 0.19 19.56
CA SER A 40 7.41 0.73 20.83
C SER A 40 6.26 1.72 20.63
N ASP A 41 5.57 2.06 21.69
CA ASP A 41 4.54 3.11 21.66
C ASP A 41 5.10 4.44 21.16
N ASP A 42 6.38 4.76 21.47
CA ASP A 42 7.03 6.00 21.02
C ASP A 42 7.37 5.94 19.53
N ASP A 43 7.66 4.76 18.98
CA ASP A 43 7.85 4.59 17.53
C ASP A 43 6.54 4.86 16.79
N TRP A 44 5.42 4.33 17.29
CA TRP A 44 4.10 4.61 16.73
C TRP A 44 3.73 6.09 16.78
N ARG A 45 3.99 6.76 17.90
CA ARG A 45 3.74 8.20 18.02
C ARG A 45 4.57 8.99 17.03
N ARG A 46 5.86 8.66 16.87
CA ARG A 46 6.72 9.31 15.86
C ARG A 46 6.26 9.03 14.44
N CYS A 47 5.81 7.82 14.15
CA CYS A 47 5.25 7.50 12.84
C CYS A 47 4.02 8.36 12.54
N VAL A 48 3.10 8.50 13.47
CA VAL A 48 1.93 9.38 13.33
C VAL A 48 2.36 10.84 13.15
N ASP A 49 3.34 11.32 13.92
CA ASP A 49 3.87 12.68 13.78
C ASP A 49 4.47 12.93 12.39
N MET A 50 5.20 11.95 11.83
CA MET A 50 5.70 12.01 10.47
C MET A 50 4.57 12.08 9.43
N ILE A 51 3.55 11.25 9.58
CA ILE A 51 2.38 11.23 8.69
C ILE A 51 1.68 12.58 8.67
N VAL A 52 1.49 13.19 9.83
CA VAL A 52 0.91 14.53 9.95
C VAL A 52 1.79 15.59 9.29
N ASP A 53 3.11 15.55 9.52
CA ASP A 53 4.06 16.48 8.90
C ASP A 53 4.07 16.35 7.37
N PHE A 54 3.87 15.15 6.85
CA PHE A 54 3.76 14.89 5.41
C PHE A 54 2.47 15.43 4.80
N GLY A 55 1.46 15.66 5.60
CA GLY A 55 0.17 16.20 5.17
C GLY A 55 -0.92 15.15 4.97
N TYR A 56 -0.71 13.94 5.43
CA TYR A 56 -1.76 12.94 5.54
C TYR A 56 -2.72 13.30 6.68
N ASN A 57 -3.97 12.88 6.53
CA ASN A 57 -5.01 13.10 7.55
C ASN A 57 -5.78 11.83 7.91
N VAL A 58 -5.40 10.69 7.34
CA VAL A 58 -5.89 9.37 7.73
C VAL A 58 -4.70 8.39 7.76
N PHE A 59 -4.60 7.64 8.86
CA PHE A 59 -3.74 6.47 8.96
C PHE A 59 -4.57 5.22 8.74
N GLU A 60 -4.24 4.44 7.73
CA GLU A 60 -4.96 3.22 7.38
C GLU A 60 -4.09 2.00 7.62
N PHE A 61 -4.66 0.94 8.16
CA PHE A 61 -3.98 -0.34 8.37
C PHE A 61 -4.88 -1.52 8.02
N TRP A 62 -4.25 -2.63 7.67
CA TRP A 62 -4.94 -3.86 7.33
C TRP A 62 -5.08 -4.80 8.54
N LEU A 63 -6.31 -5.15 8.88
CA LEU A 63 -6.58 -6.29 9.74
C LEU A 63 -6.40 -7.57 8.90
N VAL A 64 -5.17 -8.09 8.92
CA VAL A 64 -4.78 -9.21 8.05
C VAL A 64 -5.54 -10.49 8.36
N PRO A 65 -5.73 -11.38 7.37
CA PRO A 65 -6.46 -12.63 7.54
C PRO A 65 -5.98 -13.50 8.70
N ARG A 66 -4.69 -13.49 9.00
CA ARG A 66 -4.10 -14.18 10.15
C ARG A 66 -4.73 -13.78 11.48
N LEU A 67 -5.03 -12.51 11.66
CA LEU A 67 -5.72 -11.99 12.84
C LEU A 67 -7.24 -12.16 12.74
N PHE A 68 -7.76 -12.11 11.52
CA PHE A 68 -9.18 -12.26 11.24
C PHE A 68 -9.56 -13.75 11.21
N CYS A 69 -9.45 -14.39 12.38
CA CYS A 69 -9.82 -15.78 12.62
C CYS A 69 -10.29 -15.95 14.07
N HIS A 70 -10.75 -17.15 14.44
CA HIS A 70 -11.30 -17.41 15.77
C HIS A 70 -10.29 -17.15 16.89
N GLU A 71 -9.07 -17.63 16.70
CA GLU A 71 -7.99 -17.52 17.68
C GLU A 71 -7.29 -16.15 17.60
N GLY A 72 -7.47 -15.43 16.48
CA GLY A 72 -6.70 -14.22 16.19
C GLY A 72 -6.81 -13.17 17.28
N LEU A 73 -8.03 -12.81 17.68
CA LEU A 73 -8.25 -11.81 18.72
C LEU A 73 -7.79 -12.26 20.10
N GLU A 74 -7.91 -13.55 20.42
CA GLU A 74 -7.55 -14.10 21.73
C GLU A 74 -6.05 -14.39 21.86
N SER A 75 -5.31 -14.41 20.76
CA SER A 75 -3.87 -14.64 20.77
C SER A 75 -3.12 -13.48 21.40
N ASP A 76 -1.95 -13.75 22.01
CA ASP A 76 -1.06 -12.70 22.52
C ASP A 76 -0.72 -11.68 21.42
N TYR A 77 -0.56 -12.17 20.20
CA TYR A 77 -0.29 -11.34 19.03
C TYR A 77 -1.47 -10.42 18.66
N GLY A 78 -2.71 -10.95 18.69
CA GLY A 78 -3.91 -10.15 18.42
C GLY A 78 -4.20 -9.13 19.52
N GLN A 79 -3.93 -9.49 20.78
CA GLN A 79 -4.05 -8.55 21.90
C GLN A 79 -3.04 -7.42 21.80
N GLU A 80 -1.78 -7.73 21.46
CA GLU A 80 -0.74 -6.72 21.28
C GLU A 80 -1.05 -5.83 20.07
N PHE A 81 -1.48 -6.40 18.94
CA PHE A 81 -1.95 -5.64 17.79
C PHE A 81 -3.06 -4.65 18.17
N ALA A 82 -4.08 -5.13 18.87
CA ALA A 82 -5.20 -4.29 19.28
C ALA A 82 -4.76 -3.19 20.27
N ARG A 83 -3.79 -3.47 21.15
CA ARG A 83 -3.18 -2.48 22.04
C ARG A 83 -2.41 -1.42 21.26
N GLN A 84 -1.65 -1.81 20.24
CA GLN A 84 -0.94 -0.86 19.37
C GLN A 84 -1.92 0.03 18.61
N VAL A 85 -3.04 -0.51 18.13
CA VAL A 85 -4.11 0.30 17.52
C VAL A 85 -4.65 1.33 18.51
N ASP A 86 -4.87 0.96 19.77
CA ASP A 86 -5.32 1.92 20.80
C ASP A 86 -4.31 3.09 20.96
N VAL A 87 -3.00 2.80 20.98
CA VAL A 87 -1.93 3.82 21.05
C VAL A 87 -1.95 4.73 19.80
N ILE A 88 -2.14 4.15 18.62
CA ILE A 88 -2.20 4.91 17.37
C ILE A 88 -3.43 5.81 17.37
N CYS A 89 -4.63 5.28 17.66
CA CYS A 89 -5.86 6.06 17.70
C CYS A 89 -5.76 7.23 18.70
N GLU A 90 -5.30 6.96 19.92
CA GLU A 90 -5.12 8.00 20.92
C GLU A 90 -4.21 9.14 20.43
N HIS A 91 -3.08 8.80 19.80
CA HIS A 91 -2.14 9.80 19.33
C HIS A 91 -2.63 10.49 18.05
N ALA A 92 -3.19 9.76 17.10
CA ALA A 92 -3.76 10.27 15.87
C ALA A 92 -4.87 11.30 16.15
N HIS A 93 -5.80 10.98 17.05
CA HIS A 93 -6.87 11.89 17.43
C HIS A 93 -6.32 13.16 18.10
N ARG A 94 -5.28 13.06 18.95
CA ARG A 94 -4.61 14.27 19.49
C ARG A 94 -3.96 15.12 18.41
N ARG A 95 -3.52 14.51 17.31
CA ARG A 95 -2.92 15.19 16.16
C ARG A 95 -3.95 15.64 15.12
N GLY A 96 -5.24 15.31 15.32
CA GLY A 96 -6.34 15.71 14.45
C GLY A 96 -6.40 14.91 13.14
N ILE A 97 -5.92 13.67 13.14
CA ILE A 97 -6.07 12.74 12.01
C ILE A 97 -6.93 11.55 12.38
N GLU A 98 -7.58 10.95 11.39
CA GLU A 98 -8.45 9.79 11.52
C GLU A 98 -7.63 8.48 11.38
N VAL A 99 -8.20 7.39 11.90
CA VAL A 99 -7.64 6.05 11.78
C VAL A 99 -8.63 5.13 11.09
N GLU A 100 -8.16 4.38 10.12
CA GLU A 100 -8.96 3.42 9.36
C GLU A 100 -8.46 2.00 9.55
N CYS A 101 -9.40 1.09 9.83
CA CYS A 101 -9.18 -0.34 9.81
C CYS A 101 -9.75 -0.93 8.51
N PHE A 102 -8.91 -1.54 7.73
CA PHE A 102 -9.26 -2.17 6.47
C PHE A 102 -9.28 -3.70 6.64
N CYS A 103 -10.30 -4.40 6.16
CA CYS A 103 -10.45 -5.83 6.37
C CYS A 103 -11.06 -6.54 5.17
N ASN A 104 -10.56 -7.73 4.86
CA ASN A 104 -11.17 -8.61 3.85
C ASN A 104 -12.55 -9.08 4.29
N LEU A 105 -13.53 -9.04 3.39
CA LEU A 105 -14.90 -9.48 3.72
C LEU A 105 -14.93 -10.94 4.20
N ALA A 106 -14.16 -11.84 3.57
CA ALA A 106 -14.32 -13.26 3.75
C ALA A 106 -13.02 -14.08 3.79
N THR A 107 -11.85 -13.45 3.72
CA THR A 107 -10.56 -14.14 3.80
C THR A 107 -10.08 -14.21 5.24
N VAL A 108 -9.73 -15.39 5.71
CA VAL A 108 -9.44 -15.68 7.12
C VAL A 108 -8.23 -16.62 7.27
N GLY A 109 -7.58 -16.55 8.44
CA GLY A 109 -6.58 -17.52 8.89
C GLY A 109 -5.19 -17.35 8.24
N ASP A 110 -4.24 -18.13 8.75
CA ASP A 110 -2.84 -18.11 8.32
C ASP A 110 -2.65 -18.59 6.87
N ASP A 111 -3.52 -19.46 6.41
CA ASP A 111 -3.50 -20.03 5.06
C ASP A 111 -4.33 -19.19 4.05
N TRP A 112 -4.85 -18.05 4.48
CA TRP A 112 -5.61 -17.12 3.66
C TRP A 112 -6.76 -17.76 2.89
N HIS A 113 -7.44 -18.67 3.50
CA HIS A 113 -8.57 -19.29 2.83
C HIS A 113 -9.80 -18.37 2.84
N THR A 114 -10.58 -18.45 1.78
CA THR A 114 -11.83 -17.69 1.65
C THR A 114 -13.01 -18.53 2.12
N LYS A 115 -13.71 -18.07 3.17
CA LYS A 115 -14.99 -18.63 3.59
C LYS A 115 -16.09 -18.24 2.60
N CYS A 116 -17.10 -19.10 2.45
CA CYS A 116 -18.20 -18.88 1.51
C CYS A 116 -19.34 -18.11 2.17
N PRO A 117 -19.62 -16.85 1.77
CA PRO A 117 -20.72 -16.09 2.37
C PRO A 117 -22.12 -16.63 2.02
N ASN A 118 -22.24 -17.54 1.04
CA ASN A 118 -23.49 -18.22 0.71
C ASN A 118 -23.64 -19.57 1.45
N GLU A 119 -22.64 -19.98 2.25
CA GLU A 119 -22.76 -21.12 3.15
C GLU A 119 -23.18 -20.59 4.55
N PRO A 120 -24.38 -20.94 5.07
CA PRO A 120 -24.89 -20.32 6.29
C PRO A 120 -23.97 -20.43 7.51
N ALA A 121 -23.27 -21.56 7.67
CA ALA A 121 -22.37 -21.77 8.79
C ALA A 121 -21.11 -20.89 8.67
N GLU A 122 -20.50 -20.86 7.49
CA GLU A 122 -19.32 -20.01 7.23
C GLU A 122 -19.68 -18.52 7.34
N TRP A 123 -20.87 -18.12 6.87
CA TRP A 123 -21.33 -16.74 7.00
C TRP A 123 -21.58 -16.33 8.46
N ALA A 124 -22.19 -17.21 9.25
CA ALA A 124 -22.38 -16.94 10.68
C ALA A 124 -21.06 -16.75 11.41
N GLU A 125 -20.04 -17.53 11.06
CA GLU A 125 -18.69 -17.38 11.60
C GLU A 125 -18.06 -16.05 11.19
N LEU A 126 -18.10 -15.68 9.89
CA LEU A 126 -17.63 -14.40 9.39
C LEU A 126 -18.29 -13.23 10.12
N ARG A 127 -19.61 -13.24 10.27
CA ARG A 127 -20.32 -12.21 11.02
C ARG A 127 -19.87 -12.12 12.49
N SER A 128 -19.59 -13.26 13.12
CA SER A 128 -19.06 -13.27 14.50
C SER A 128 -17.65 -12.64 14.56
N LEU A 129 -16.79 -12.88 13.56
CA LEU A 129 -15.47 -12.25 13.49
C LEU A 129 -15.59 -10.73 13.32
N TRP A 130 -16.44 -10.29 12.40
CA TRP A 130 -16.71 -8.87 12.19
C TRP A 130 -17.26 -8.18 13.44
N ASP A 131 -18.22 -8.81 14.14
CA ASP A 131 -18.78 -8.30 15.41
C ASP A 131 -17.69 -8.15 16.48
N ARG A 132 -16.88 -9.16 16.68
CA ARG A 132 -15.81 -9.16 17.71
C ARG A 132 -14.73 -8.12 17.42
N TRP A 133 -14.25 -8.06 16.18
CA TRP A 133 -13.20 -7.12 15.81
C TRP A 133 -13.68 -5.67 15.79
N SER A 134 -14.86 -5.39 15.28
CA SER A 134 -15.40 -4.03 15.31
C SER A 134 -15.63 -3.54 16.75
N ARG A 135 -16.08 -4.39 17.66
CA ARG A 135 -16.17 -4.02 19.10
C ARG A 135 -14.80 -3.76 19.70
N ARG A 136 -13.79 -4.57 19.37
CA ARG A 136 -12.43 -4.41 19.90
C ARG A 136 -11.74 -3.18 19.36
N LEU A 137 -11.96 -2.86 18.11
CA LEU A 137 -11.38 -1.70 17.43
C LEU A 137 -12.35 -0.51 17.38
N SER A 138 -13.17 -0.32 18.39
CA SER A 138 -14.20 0.71 18.43
C SER A 138 -13.68 2.17 18.47
N GLN A 139 -12.37 2.35 18.52
CA GLN A 139 -11.73 3.66 18.47
C GLN A 139 -11.37 4.13 17.06
N VAL A 140 -11.48 3.25 16.05
CA VAL A 140 -11.22 3.66 14.67
C VAL A 140 -12.37 4.50 14.13
N ASP A 141 -12.04 5.42 13.24
CA ASP A 141 -12.99 6.37 12.66
C ASP A 141 -13.63 5.82 11.39
N ILE A 142 -12.91 4.93 10.70
CA ILE A 142 -13.32 4.39 9.41
C ILE A 142 -13.11 2.87 9.40
N PHE A 143 -14.08 2.13 8.88
CA PHE A 143 -13.95 0.71 8.59
C PHE A 143 -14.04 0.44 7.09
N GLY A 144 -12.93 -0.02 6.50
CA GLY A 144 -12.85 -0.42 5.10
C GLY A 144 -13.24 -1.89 4.91
N ILE A 145 -14.13 -2.15 3.96
CA ILE A 145 -14.55 -3.50 3.56
C ILE A 145 -13.96 -3.81 2.19
N PHE A 146 -13.11 -4.83 2.14
CA PHE A 146 -12.31 -5.19 0.99
C PHE A 146 -12.84 -6.48 0.34
N PRO A 147 -12.87 -6.57 -1.01
CA PRO A 147 -13.40 -7.77 -1.66
C PRO A 147 -12.60 -9.02 -1.38
N GLY A 148 -11.29 -8.89 -1.19
CA GLY A 148 -10.40 -9.97 -0.75
C GLY A 148 -9.15 -10.12 -1.59
N ASP A 149 -8.03 -10.31 -0.92
CA ASP A 149 -6.74 -10.71 -1.45
C ASP A 149 -6.27 -11.98 -0.72
N PRO A 150 -5.84 -13.02 -1.40
CA PRO A 150 -5.60 -13.20 -2.83
C PRO A 150 -6.83 -13.60 -3.64
N GLY A 151 -8.01 -13.46 -3.16
CA GLY A 151 -9.18 -13.79 -3.94
C GLY A 151 -10.47 -13.83 -3.17
N ALA A 152 -11.51 -14.06 -3.93
CA ALA A 152 -12.88 -14.04 -3.49
C ALA A 152 -13.52 -15.43 -3.65
N CYS A 153 -14.60 -15.65 -2.94
CA CYS A 153 -15.35 -16.89 -3.06
C CYS A 153 -15.99 -17.05 -4.43
N SER A 154 -15.86 -18.24 -5.02
CA SER A 154 -16.60 -18.64 -6.23
C SER A 154 -17.51 -19.86 -6.00
N ARG A 155 -17.59 -20.35 -4.75
CA ARG A 155 -18.42 -21.49 -4.35
C ARG A 155 -19.88 -21.06 -4.19
N ASN A 156 -20.79 -22.00 -4.29
CA ASN A 156 -22.23 -21.84 -3.99
C ASN A 156 -22.88 -20.63 -4.70
N GLY A 157 -22.46 -20.36 -5.94
CA GLY A 157 -22.98 -19.24 -6.72
C GLY A 157 -22.54 -17.85 -6.26
N CYS A 158 -21.49 -17.74 -5.43
CA CYS A 158 -20.92 -16.45 -5.05
C CYS A 158 -20.44 -15.67 -6.27
N THR A 159 -20.77 -14.39 -6.28
CA THR A 159 -20.40 -13.42 -7.32
C THR A 159 -20.09 -12.06 -6.68
N ALA A 160 -19.70 -11.07 -7.47
CA ALA A 160 -19.54 -9.70 -7.00
C ALA A 160 -20.82 -9.10 -6.40
N LEU A 161 -22.01 -9.58 -6.82
CA LEU A 161 -23.27 -9.18 -6.19
C LEU A 161 -23.34 -9.68 -4.74
N THR A 162 -22.87 -10.92 -4.50
CA THR A 162 -22.78 -11.48 -3.15
C THR A 162 -21.86 -10.63 -2.27
N TYR A 163 -20.72 -10.21 -2.81
CA TYR A 163 -19.82 -9.31 -2.10
C TYR A 163 -20.54 -8.03 -1.66
N ILE A 164 -21.21 -7.35 -2.58
CA ILE A 164 -21.90 -6.10 -2.32
C ILE A 164 -23.00 -6.28 -1.26
N ASP A 165 -23.82 -7.32 -1.38
CA ASP A 165 -24.91 -7.56 -0.43
C ASP A 165 -24.37 -7.90 0.97
N ARG A 166 -23.31 -8.71 1.06
CA ARG A 166 -22.70 -9.08 2.32
C ARG A 166 -21.89 -7.94 2.95
N ALA A 167 -21.27 -7.11 2.12
CA ALA A 167 -20.62 -5.88 2.60
C ALA A 167 -21.64 -4.92 3.23
N CYS A 168 -22.85 -4.81 2.67
CA CYS A 168 -23.92 -4.02 3.28
C CYS A 168 -24.32 -4.57 4.66
N GLU A 169 -24.53 -5.89 4.80
CA GLU A 169 -24.84 -6.52 6.10
C GLU A 169 -23.71 -6.33 7.13
N VAL A 170 -22.45 -6.37 6.70
CA VAL A 170 -21.29 -6.10 7.56
C VAL A 170 -21.24 -4.64 7.94
N ALA A 171 -21.49 -3.74 7.01
CA ALA A 171 -21.53 -2.30 7.28
C ALA A 171 -22.57 -1.95 8.36
N GLU A 172 -23.77 -2.52 8.27
CA GLU A 172 -24.80 -2.38 9.31
C GLU A 172 -24.30 -2.88 10.67
N LEU A 173 -23.71 -4.09 10.70
CA LEU A 173 -23.16 -4.68 11.93
C LEU A 173 -22.06 -3.82 12.57
N VAL A 174 -21.12 -3.33 11.75
CA VAL A 174 -20.05 -2.43 12.23
C VAL A 174 -20.64 -1.13 12.79
N LYS A 175 -21.64 -0.57 12.11
CA LYS A 175 -22.34 0.65 12.52
C LYS A 175 -23.13 0.45 13.83
N GLU A 176 -23.71 -0.72 14.07
CA GLU A 176 -24.33 -1.07 15.35
C GLU A 176 -23.33 -1.04 16.50
N ASN A 177 -22.08 -1.46 16.25
CA ASN A 177 -21.02 -1.48 17.24
C ASN A 177 -20.33 -0.13 17.43
N ILE A 178 -20.21 0.67 16.36
CA ILE A 178 -19.54 1.97 16.31
C ILE A 178 -20.44 2.96 15.57
N PRO A 179 -21.39 3.62 16.24
CA PRO A 179 -22.43 4.42 15.59
C PRO A 179 -21.92 5.56 14.70
N ASP A 180 -20.79 6.16 15.05
CA ASP A 180 -20.23 7.32 14.34
C ASP A 180 -19.20 6.93 13.25
N VAL A 181 -18.87 5.62 13.10
CA VAL A 181 -17.88 5.16 12.12
C VAL A 181 -18.30 5.47 10.68
N GLU A 182 -17.35 5.87 9.85
CA GLU A 182 -17.52 5.87 8.39
C GLU A 182 -17.27 4.46 7.84
N ILE A 183 -18.02 4.07 6.83
CA ILE A 183 -17.76 2.83 6.07
C ILE A 183 -17.05 3.18 4.77
N GLU A 184 -15.97 2.48 4.44
CA GLU A 184 -15.42 2.48 3.10
C GLU A 184 -15.71 1.17 2.41
N LEU A 185 -16.41 1.22 1.29
CA LEU A 185 -16.57 0.05 0.42
C LEU A 185 -15.50 0.08 -0.65
N ASN A 186 -14.57 -0.85 -0.59
CA ASN A 186 -13.49 -0.95 -1.57
C ASN A 186 -13.87 -1.85 -2.74
N THR A 187 -13.54 -1.44 -3.96
CA THR A 187 -13.74 -2.26 -5.16
C THR A 187 -12.45 -2.94 -5.62
N TRP A 188 -11.30 -2.48 -5.13
CA TRP A 188 -9.95 -2.94 -5.49
C TRP A 188 -9.68 -3.03 -6.98
N GLY A 189 -10.15 -2.10 -7.69
CA GLY A 189 -9.97 -2.01 -9.13
C GLY A 189 -11.28 -1.69 -9.82
N PRO A 190 -11.22 -1.36 -11.10
CA PRO A 190 -12.40 -1.24 -11.91
C PRO A 190 -12.74 -2.59 -12.53
N PRO A 191 -13.85 -3.19 -12.21
CA PRO A 191 -14.86 -2.83 -11.24
C PRO A 191 -14.65 -3.47 -9.87
N ILE A 192 -14.93 -4.67 -9.58
CA ILE A 192 -14.73 -5.33 -8.28
C ILE A 192 -13.80 -6.51 -8.51
N PHE A 193 -12.64 -6.48 -7.86
CA PHE A 193 -11.65 -7.53 -8.04
C PHE A 193 -12.14 -8.88 -7.48
N GLY A 194 -11.83 -9.95 -8.20
CA GLY A 194 -12.26 -11.29 -7.81
C GLY A 194 -13.76 -11.53 -8.04
N TRP A 195 -14.38 -12.32 -7.20
CA TRP A 195 -15.83 -12.63 -7.20
C TRP A 195 -16.41 -13.03 -8.56
N GLY A 196 -15.63 -13.74 -9.36
CA GLY A 196 -16.01 -14.22 -10.68
C GLY A 196 -15.91 -13.20 -11.82
N ILE A 197 -15.45 -11.98 -11.58
CA ILE A 197 -15.15 -10.98 -12.61
C ILE A 197 -13.77 -11.22 -13.20
N ILE A 198 -12.78 -11.44 -12.35
CA ILE A 198 -11.46 -11.89 -12.77
C ILE A 198 -11.37 -13.37 -12.40
N GLN A 199 -11.16 -14.20 -13.38
CA GLN A 199 -11.06 -15.64 -13.19
C GLN A 199 -9.63 -16.08 -13.44
N GLY A 200 -9.04 -16.73 -12.46
CA GLY A 200 -7.76 -17.42 -12.60
C GLY A 200 -7.85 -18.62 -13.55
N PRO A 201 -6.69 -19.18 -13.92
CA PRO A 201 -6.63 -20.36 -14.79
C PRO A 201 -7.37 -21.55 -14.17
N PRO A 202 -7.82 -22.51 -14.98
CA PRO A 202 -8.47 -23.72 -14.50
C PRO A 202 -7.66 -24.45 -13.44
N GLY A 203 -8.27 -24.73 -12.29
CA GLY A 203 -7.59 -25.37 -11.15
C GLY A 203 -6.99 -24.42 -10.14
N TRP A 204 -7.09 -23.11 -10.35
CA TRP A 204 -6.67 -22.11 -9.35
C TRP A 204 -7.56 -22.20 -8.10
N LYS A 205 -6.91 -22.34 -6.96
CA LYS A 205 -7.59 -22.51 -5.67
C LYS A 205 -7.47 -21.30 -4.75
N GLY A 206 -7.24 -20.11 -5.29
CA GLY A 206 -6.91 -18.93 -4.52
C GLY A 206 -5.42 -18.81 -4.22
N GLU A 207 -4.59 -19.73 -4.72
CA GLU A 207 -3.13 -19.59 -4.61
C GLU A 207 -2.67 -18.46 -5.55
N PHE A 208 -1.84 -17.59 -5.03
CA PHE A 208 -1.25 -16.49 -5.78
C PHE A 208 -0.39 -17.05 -6.92
N VAL A 209 -0.87 -16.94 -8.16
CA VAL A 209 -0.09 -17.38 -9.31
C VAL A 209 0.91 -16.29 -9.65
N ARG A 210 2.18 -16.55 -9.45
CA ARG A 210 3.32 -15.66 -9.73
C ARG A 210 3.38 -15.11 -11.17
N ASP A 211 2.54 -15.60 -12.06
CA ASP A 211 2.43 -15.18 -13.46
C ASP A 211 1.20 -14.31 -13.73
N TYR A 212 1.03 -13.26 -12.94
CA TYR A 212 0.01 -12.24 -13.16
C TYR A 212 0.07 -11.63 -14.58
N GLN A 213 1.22 -11.67 -15.20
CA GLN A 213 1.49 -11.11 -16.53
C GLN A 213 1.16 -12.07 -17.69
N ARG A 214 0.80 -13.31 -17.43
CA ARG A 214 0.48 -14.26 -18.49
C ARG A 214 -1.03 -14.33 -18.66
N SER A 215 -1.49 -14.04 -19.84
CA SER A 215 -2.76 -14.21 -20.58
C SER A 215 -3.83 -15.22 -20.08
N ALA A 216 -3.69 -15.78 -18.86
CA ALA A 216 -4.60 -16.75 -18.29
C ALA A 216 -5.77 -16.12 -17.49
N TRP A 217 -5.64 -14.86 -17.09
CA TRP A 217 -6.67 -14.13 -16.38
C TRP A 217 -7.67 -13.55 -17.37
N ARG A 218 -8.94 -13.89 -17.20
CA ARG A 218 -10.02 -13.41 -18.05
C ARG A 218 -10.87 -12.42 -17.30
N PHE A 219 -10.92 -11.20 -17.82
CA PHE A 219 -11.86 -10.19 -17.38
C PHE A 219 -13.22 -10.40 -18.04
N ASP A 220 -14.27 -10.50 -17.24
CA ASP A 220 -15.66 -10.62 -17.72
C ASP A 220 -16.38 -9.27 -17.58
N LYS A 221 -16.32 -8.46 -18.64
CA LYS A 221 -16.98 -7.15 -18.67
C LYS A 221 -18.46 -7.20 -18.34
N ALA A 222 -19.19 -8.20 -18.84
CA ALA A 222 -20.63 -8.29 -18.61
C ALA A 222 -20.94 -8.56 -17.13
N ARG A 223 -20.10 -9.33 -16.44
CA ARG A 223 -20.22 -9.52 -14.99
C ARG A 223 -19.83 -8.25 -14.24
N ALA A 224 -18.79 -7.58 -14.68
CA ALA A 224 -18.35 -6.31 -14.15
C ALA A 224 -19.44 -5.24 -14.20
N ASP A 225 -20.04 -5.04 -15.36
CA ASP A 225 -21.14 -4.07 -15.55
C ASP A 225 -22.35 -4.41 -14.66
N ARG A 226 -22.72 -5.70 -14.56
CA ARG A 226 -23.80 -6.11 -13.66
C ARG A 226 -23.49 -5.83 -12.20
N ALA A 227 -22.25 -6.07 -11.78
CA ALA A 227 -21.81 -5.80 -10.42
C ALA A 227 -21.88 -4.29 -10.08
N MET A 228 -21.39 -3.45 -10.98
CA MET A 228 -21.44 -2.00 -10.77
C MET A 228 -22.86 -1.44 -10.78
N GLN A 229 -23.74 -1.95 -11.67
CA GLN A 229 -25.16 -1.61 -11.63
C GLN A 229 -25.83 -2.05 -10.33
N HIS A 230 -25.48 -3.23 -9.82
CA HIS A 230 -25.97 -3.71 -8.53
C HIS A 230 -25.45 -2.84 -7.39
N LEU A 231 -24.17 -2.47 -7.40
CA LEU A 231 -23.57 -1.56 -6.43
C LEU A 231 -24.35 -0.24 -6.38
N LEU A 232 -24.54 0.43 -7.52
CA LEU A 232 -25.30 1.69 -7.59
C LEU A 232 -26.72 1.55 -7.02
N LYS A 233 -27.37 0.40 -7.24
CA LYS A 233 -28.68 0.12 -6.69
C LYS A 233 -28.66 -0.06 -5.17
N ARG A 234 -27.56 -0.66 -4.64
CA ARG A 234 -27.46 -1.02 -3.22
C ARG A 234 -26.86 0.10 -2.36
N LEU A 235 -26.11 1.04 -2.95
CA LEU A 235 -25.47 2.13 -2.21
C LEU A 235 -26.43 2.89 -1.27
N PRO A 236 -27.70 3.17 -1.65
CA PRO A 236 -28.64 3.81 -0.71
C PRO A 236 -29.01 2.98 0.52
N ASP A 237 -28.73 1.66 0.51
CA ASP A 237 -29.02 0.78 1.64
C ASP A 237 -27.83 0.71 2.62
N PHE A 238 -26.64 1.18 2.22
CA PHE A 238 -25.50 1.27 3.13
C PHE A 238 -25.72 2.37 4.17
N PRO A 239 -25.21 2.19 5.39
CA PRO A 239 -25.34 3.22 6.43
C PRO A 239 -24.51 4.47 6.11
N ASP A 240 -25.02 5.65 6.46
CA ASP A 240 -24.28 6.91 6.33
C ASP A 240 -23.30 7.12 7.51
N PRO A 241 -22.12 7.71 7.25
CA PRO A 241 -21.53 7.97 5.92
C PRO A 241 -20.88 6.74 5.31
N THR A 242 -21.08 6.55 4.01
CA THR A 242 -20.36 5.51 3.24
C THR A 242 -19.64 6.15 2.05
N SER A 243 -18.34 5.89 1.95
CA SER A 243 -17.51 6.19 0.78
C SER A 243 -17.23 4.94 -0.05
N VAL A 244 -16.84 5.13 -1.30
CA VAL A 244 -16.47 4.03 -2.21
C VAL A 244 -15.10 4.31 -2.77
N SER A 245 -14.16 3.39 -2.59
CA SER A 245 -12.88 3.46 -3.28
C SER A 245 -12.93 2.71 -4.60
N ILE A 246 -12.60 3.43 -5.65
CA ILE A 246 -12.59 2.93 -7.02
C ILE A 246 -11.36 3.47 -7.76
N ASN A 247 -10.52 2.57 -8.25
CA ASN A 247 -9.33 2.93 -8.98
C ASN A 247 -9.62 3.27 -10.43
N LEU A 248 -8.85 4.20 -10.98
CA LEU A 248 -8.60 4.25 -12.42
C LEU A 248 -7.56 3.17 -12.76
N GLY A 249 -7.67 2.56 -13.95
CA GLY A 249 -6.77 1.48 -14.36
C GLY A 249 -5.27 1.86 -14.21
N PHE A 250 -4.46 0.88 -13.87
CA PHE A 250 -3.02 1.06 -13.62
C PHE A 250 -2.24 1.58 -14.83
N ASN A 251 -2.66 1.16 -16.01
CA ASN A 251 -2.01 1.54 -17.24
C ASN A 251 -3.06 1.82 -18.32
N PRO A 252 -3.47 3.10 -18.50
CA PRO A 252 -4.48 3.46 -19.49
C PRO A 252 -4.04 3.19 -20.93
N ASP A 253 -2.73 3.15 -21.17
CA ASP A 253 -2.18 2.91 -22.51
C ASP A 253 -2.30 1.42 -22.89
N SER A 254 -2.21 0.53 -21.89
CA SER A 254 -2.35 -0.91 -22.12
C SER A 254 -3.81 -1.40 -22.09
N ASP A 255 -4.70 -0.67 -21.39
CA ASP A 255 -6.14 -0.96 -21.32
C ASP A 255 -7.00 0.31 -21.36
N PRO A 256 -7.10 0.98 -22.53
CA PRO A 256 -7.91 2.20 -22.67
C PRO A 256 -9.41 1.96 -22.42
N ALA A 257 -9.92 0.76 -22.70
CA ALA A 257 -11.31 0.44 -22.49
C ALA A 257 -11.62 0.31 -20.99
N GLY A 258 -10.74 -0.35 -20.24
CA GLY A 258 -10.87 -0.46 -18.79
C GLY A 258 -10.78 0.90 -18.09
N ASP A 259 -9.91 1.80 -18.54
CA ASP A 259 -9.83 3.16 -18.01
C ASP A 259 -11.12 3.96 -18.26
N GLN A 260 -11.71 3.84 -19.46
CA GLN A 260 -12.99 4.50 -19.76
C GLN A 260 -14.14 3.97 -18.90
N ASP A 261 -14.19 2.65 -18.67
CA ASP A 261 -15.21 2.03 -17.83
C ASP A 261 -15.03 2.48 -16.37
N ALA A 262 -13.81 2.53 -15.85
CA ALA A 262 -13.50 3.03 -14.51
C ALA A 262 -13.94 4.50 -14.33
N ARG A 263 -13.63 5.36 -15.29
CA ARG A 263 -14.07 6.77 -15.29
C ARG A 263 -15.60 6.91 -15.34
N HIS A 264 -16.27 6.05 -16.10
CA HIS A 264 -17.74 6.03 -16.14
C HIS A 264 -18.30 5.69 -14.76
N TRP A 265 -17.88 4.57 -14.16
CA TRP A 265 -18.39 4.13 -12.86
C TRP A 265 -18.04 5.08 -11.73
N ALA A 266 -16.85 5.65 -11.74
CA ALA A 266 -16.47 6.68 -10.76
C ALA A 266 -17.44 7.87 -10.80
N ARG A 267 -17.84 8.34 -11.98
CA ARG A 267 -18.81 9.45 -12.13
C ARG A 267 -20.20 9.06 -11.66
N GLU A 268 -20.65 7.85 -11.96
CA GLU A 268 -21.98 7.39 -11.54
C GLU A 268 -22.07 7.27 -10.02
N ILE A 269 -21.06 6.68 -9.37
CA ILE A 269 -21.00 6.56 -7.90
C ILE A 269 -20.91 7.95 -7.26
N ALA A 270 -20.10 8.85 -7.82
CA ALA A 270 -19.89 10.20 -7.29
C ALA A 270 -21.14 11.07 -7.27
N ARG A 271 -22.26 10.65 -7.89
CA ARG A 271 -23.55 11.36 -7.83
C ARG A 271 -24.22 11.24 -6.48
N THR A 272 -23.92 10.19 -5.73
CA THR A 272 -24.58 9.86 -4.49
C THR A 272 -23.64 9.67 -3.31
N ASN A 273 -22.42 9.22 -3.57
CA ASN A 273 -21.46 8.86 -2.54
C ASN A 273 -20.12 9.58 -2.76
N ARG A 274 -19.40 9.74 -1.69
CA ARG A 274 -18.00 10.15 -1.72
C ARG A 274 -17.17 9.06 -2.41
N ILE A 275 -16.31 9.44 -3.36
CA ILE A 275 -15.39 8.50 -4.00
C ILE A 275 -13.95 8.80 -3.63
N LEU A 276 -13.19 7.73 -3.47
CA LEU A 276 -11.77 7.74 -3.17
C LEU A 276 -11.02 6.95 -4.24
N THR A 277 -9.76 7.27 -4.45
CA THR A 277 -8.89 6.42 -5.26
C THR A 277 -8.03 5.56 -4.37
N TRP A 278 -7.76 4.35 -4.80
CA TRP A 278 -6.75 3.48 -4.21
C TRP A 278 -5.56 3.43 -5.15
N ASP A 279 -4.53 4.20 -4.79
CA ASP A 279 -3.43 4.46 -5.70
C ASP A 279 -2.30 3.46 -5.51
N PHE A 280 -1.99 2.76 -6.58
CA PHE A 280 -0.84 1.86 -6.67
C PHE A 280 0.39 2.49 -7.33
N SER A 281 0.38 3.79 -7.58
CA SER A 281 1.54 4.46 -8.19
C SER A 281 2.77 4.47 -7.30
N LEU A 282 2.57 4.26 -5.99
CA LEU A 282 3.62 4.09 -5.00
C LEU A 282 3.72 2.65 -4.47
N THR A 283 3.30 1.66 -5.24
CA THR A 283 3.45 0.25 -4.85
C THR A 283 4.92 -0.14 -4.95
N GLU A 284 5.67 0.22 -3.94
CA GLU A 284 7.08 -0.10 -3.79
C GLU A 284 7.26 -1.27 -2.83
N GLY A 285 8.29 -2.04 -3.05
CA GLY A 285 8.69 -3.10 -2.15
C GLY A 285 7.90 -4.40 -2.28
N GLU A 286 6.93 -4.50 -3.18
CA GLU A 286 6.15 -5.73 -3.33
C GLU A 286 6.96 -6.90 -3.91
N ASN A 287 7.91 -6.62 -4.79
CA ASN A 287 8.82 -7.64 -5.32
C ASN A 287 10.28 -7.40 -4.92
N ASN A 288 10.66 -6.14 -4.70
CA ASN A 288 12.03 -5.77 -4.37
C ASN A 288 12.05 -4.61 -3.38
N VAL A 289 12.82 -4.75 -2.30
CA VAL A 289 13.03 -3.70 -1.33
C VAL A 289 14.21 -2.84 -1.78
N VAL A 290 13.91 -1.80 -2.54
CA VAL A 290 14.87 -0.81 -3.04
C VAL A 290 14.25 0.58 -2.99
N PRO A 291 15.03 1.66 -2.96
CA PRO A 291 14.48 3.01 -3.08
C PRO A 291 13.76 3.19 -4.42
N HIS A 292 12.62 3.84 -4.40
CA HIS A 292 11.84 4.18 -5.60
C HIS A 292 11.53 5.67 -5.65
N TYR A 293 11.65 6.26 -6.83
CA TYR A 293 11.42 7.68 -7.06
C TYR A 293 10.57 7.89 -8.31
N ARG A 294 9.26 8.08 -8.10
CA ARG A 294 8.29 8.10 -9.18
C ARG A 294 7.45 9.35 -9.20
N PHE A 295 8.10 10.43 -8.99
CA PHE A 295 7.50 11.76 -8.86
C PHE A 295 6.49 12.08 -9.96
N ASP A 296 6.88 11.92 -11.22
CA ASP A 296 6.02 12.25 -12.34
C ASP A 296 4.72 11.45 -12.34
N ARG A 297 4.79 10.16 -11.99
CA ARG A 297 3.62 9.27 -12.01
C ARG A 297 2.62 9.59 -10.92
N LEU A 298 3.10 9.92 -9.70
CA LEU A 298 2.22 10.31 -8.61
C LEU A 298 1.38 11.52 -9.00
N PHE A 299 2.03 12.56 -9.52
CA PHE A 299 1.36 13.80 -9.91
C PHE A 299 0.50 13.61 -11.17
N GLU A 300 0.95 12.82 -12.14
CA GLU A 300 0.17 12.47 -13.33
C GLU A 300 -1.09 11.71 -12.95
N GLN A 301 -0.99 10.72 -12.08
CA GLN A 301 -2.14 9.96 -11.57
C GLN A 301 -3.16 10.87 -10.89
N ARG A 302 -2.72 11.80 -10.02
CA ARG A 302 -3.62 12.80 -9.40
C ARG A 302 -4.31 13.68 -10.42
N ARG A 303 -3.61 14.11 -11.46
CA ARG A 303 -4.22 14.90 -12.56
C ARG A 303 -5.29 14.09 -13.30
N ARG A 304 -4.98 12.83 -13.65
CA ARG A 304 -5.93 11.93 -14.32
C ARG A 304 -7.20 11.69 -13.50
N GLU A 305 -7.06 11.49 -12.21
CA GLU A 305 -8.20 11.29 -11.29
C GLU A 305 -9.09 12.52 -11.22
N ARG A 306 -8.50 13.70 -11.09
CA ARG A 306 -9.26 14.96 -11.09
C ARG A 306 -10.02 15.20 -12.40
N GLU A 307 -9.46 14.79 -13.52
CA GLU A 307 -10.11 14.87 -14.84
C GLU A 307 -11.22 13.81 -14.99
N ALA A 308 -11.04 12.68 -14.35
CA ALA A 308 -11.94 11.54 -14.49
C ALA A 308 -13.26 11.75 -13.76
N ALA A 309 -13.22 12.14 -12.47
CA ALA A 309 -14.39 12.25 -11.60
C ALA A 309 -14.07 13.14 -10.38
N PRO A 310 -15.07 13.55 -9.60
CA PRO A 310 -14.86 14.39 -8.41
C PRO A 310 -14.36 13.56 -7.21
N TYR A 311 -13.20 12.95 -7.33
CA TYR A 311 -12.57 12.25 -6.22
C TYR A 311 -12.37 13.19 -5.02
N SER A 312 -12.81 12.74 -3.85
CA SER A 312 -12.69 13.52 -2.61
C SER A 312 -11.38 13.24 -1.88
N GLY A 313 -10.67 12.20 -2.27
CA GLY A 313 -9.42 11.81 -1.66
C GLY A 313 -8.89 10.52 -2.23
N GLY A 314 -7.93 9.96 -1.55
CA GLY A 314 -7.35 8.69 -1.95
C GLY A 314 -6.40 8.12 -0.91
N ILE A 315 -5.93 6.93 -1.23
CA ILE A 315 -5.05 6.10 -0.43
C ILE A 315 -3.71 6.04 -1.13
N CYS A 316 -2.64 6.27 -0.39
CA CYS A 316 -1.27 5.99 -0.79
C CYS A 316 -0.87 4.64 -0.21
N TYR A 317 -0.67 3.66 -1.06
CA TYR A 317 -0.22 2.33 -0.67
C TYR A 317 1.29 2.32 -0.46
N THR A 318 1.76 1.78 0.67
CA THR A 318 3.19 1.63 0.95
C THR A 318 3.49 0.32 1.67
N MET A 319 4.58 -0.33 1.25
CA MET A 319 5.13 -1.53 1.91
C MET A 319 6.48 -1.27 2.57
N THR A 320 7.20 -0.24 2.13
CA THR A 320 8.52 0.10 2.64
C THR A 320 8.62 1.57 3.07
N PRO A 321 7.73 2.02 3.98
CA PRO A 321 7.61 3.45 4.33
C PRO A 321 8.90 4.05 4.86
N MET A 322 9.74 3.24 5.53
CA MET A 322 11.00 3.72 6.12
C MET A 322 12.06 4.01 5.07
N LEU A 323 12.02 3.29 3.95
CA LEU A 323 12.97 3.46 2.84
C LEU A 323 12.54 4.56 1.88
N ASN A 324 11.23 4.71 1.67
CA ASN A 324 10.67 5.57 0.62
C ASN A 324 9.99 6.82 1.18
N GLN A 325 10.54 7.43 2.23
CA GLN A 325 9.92 8.56 2.92
C GLN A 325 9.73 9.80 2.03
N LEU A 326 10.63 10.06 1.09
CA LEU A 326 10.44 11.12 0.11
C LEU A 326 9.20 10.84 -0.75
N SER A 327 9.08 9.61 -1.28
CA SER A 327 7.94 9.23 -2.13
C SER A 327 6.62 9.31 -1.36
N LEU A 328 6.60 8.94 -0.07
CA LEU A 328 5.43 9.11 0.79
C LEU A 328 5.06 10.59 0.97
N TRP A 329 6.05 11.43 1.22
CA TRP A 329 5.80 12.86 1.34
C TRP A 329 5.27 13.44 0.03
N GLU A 330 5.88 13.10 -1.12
CA GLU A 330 5.40 13.55 -2.42
C GLU A 330 4.02 13.02 -2.78
N ALA A 331 3.69 11.80 -2.41
CA ALA A 331 2.34 11.26 -2.58
C ALA A 331 1.31 12.14 -1.84
N ALA A 332 1.58 12.51 -0.60
CA ALA A 332 0.72 13.46 0.13
C ALA A 332 0.64 14.83 -0.57
N GLN A 333 1.79 15.35 -1.04
CA GLN A 333 1.83 16.63 -1.76
C GLN A 333 1.08 16.57 -3.09
N SER A 334 1.08 15.43 -3.78
CA SER A 334 0.31 15.24 -5.01
C SER A 334 -1.21 15.34 -4.79
N PHE A 335 -1.71 14.91 -3.63
CA PHE A 335 -3.10 15.12 -3.22
C PHE A 335 -3.38 16.59 -2.88
N ILE A 336 -2.44 17.28 -2.24
CA ILE A 336 -2.59 18.68 -1.84
C ILE A 336 -2.55 19.61 -3.06
N ASN A 337 -1.55 19.43 -3.94
CA ASN A 337 -1.36 20.22 -5.13
C ASN A 337 -0.88 19.38 -6.32
N PRO A 338 -1.78 18.77 -7.09
CA PRO A 338 -1.42 17.95 -8.25
C PRO A 338 -0.64 18.69 -9.37
N ALA A 339 -0.59 20.02 -9.30
CA ALA A 339 0.14 20.84 -10.26
C ALA A 339 1.54 21.25 -9.77
N ALA A 340 1.94 20.82 -8.59
CA ALA A 340 3.28 21.10 -8.07
C ALA A 340 4.35 20.45 -8.96
N ASP A 341 5.54 21.04 -8.91
CA ASP A 341 6.73 20.52 -9.56
C ASP A 341 7.40 19.49 -8.63
N PRO A 342 7.42 18.20 -8.99
CA PRO A 342 7.95 17.15 -8.13
C PRO A 342 9.46 17.28 -7.89
N GLU A 343 10.27 17.70 -8.86
CA GLU A 343 11.72 17.88 -8.65
C GLU A 343 12.00 18.99 -7.65
N LYS A 344 11.23 20.08 -7.73
CA LYS A 344 11.33 21.17 -6.76
C LYS A 344 10.96 20.69 -5.36
N LEU A 345 9.89 19.90 -5.24
CA LEU A 345 9.47 19.34 -3.96
C LEU A 345 10.55 18.43 -3.38
N ALA A 346 11.11 17.51 -4.17
CA ALA A 346 12.22 16.66 -3.73
C ALA A 346 13.42 17.51 -3.24
N GLY A 347 13.74 18.58 -3.96
CA GLY A 347 14.78 19.53 -3.54
C GLY A 347 14.48 20.18 -2.19
N ASP A 348 13.26 20.62 -1.98
CA ASP A 348 12.83 21.24 -0.71
C ASP A 348 12.89 20.22 0.45
N PHE A 349 12.51 18.94 0.20
CA PHE A 349 12.61 17.87 1.19
C PHE A 349 14.05 17.62 1.63
N TYR A 350 14.97 17.44 0.68
CA TYR A 350 16.37 17.17 1.00
C TYR A 350 17.10 18.39 1.55
N GLU A 351 16.75 19.60 1.12
CA GLU A 351 17.29 20.82 1.74
C GLU A 351 16.84 20.96 3.19
N ARG A 352 15.59 20.62 3.51
CA ARG A 352 15.10 20.56 4.89
C ARG A 352 15.90 19.56 5.73
N LEU A 353 16.25 18.42 5.13
CA LEU A 353 16.91 17.31 5.80
C LEU A 353 18.43 17.51 5.96
N PHE A 354 19.11 18.00 4.92
CA PHE A 354 20.57 18.05 4.83
C PHE A 354 21.14 19.47 4.68
N GLY A 355 20.29 20.50 4.65
CA GLY A 355 20.70 21.86 4.31
C GLY A 355 20.82 22.07 2.81
N ALA A 356 21.38 23.22 2.40
CA ALA A 356 21.39 23.66 0.99
C ALA A 356 22.01 22.64 0.01
N GLY A 357 23.03 21.90 0.41
CA GLY A 357 23.64 20.84 -0.42
C GLY A 357 22.75 19.63 -0.64
N GLY A 358 21.67 19.46 0.14
CA GLY A 358 20.72 18.36 -0.03
C GLY A 358 20.03 18.35 -1.40
N ARG A 359 19.84 19.51 -2.03
CA ARG A 359 19.23 19.60 -3.37
C ARG A 359 20.01 18.84 -4.44
N ASP A 360 21.31 18.67 -4.28
CA ASP A 360 22.15 17.98 -5.25
C ASP A 360 21.80 16.48 -5.37
N ILE A 361 21.16 15.92 -4.35
CA ILE A 361 20.68 14.52 -4.35
C ILE A 361 19.67 14.30 -5.48
N VAL A 362 18.80 15.27 -5.74
CA VAL A 362 17.64 15.12 -6.65
C VAL A 362 18.04 14.62 -8.03
N SER A 363 19.11 15.15 -8.58
CA SER A 363 19.59 14.74 -9.92
C SER A 363 20.06 13.28 -9.99
N HIS A 364 20.29 12.63 -8.85
CA HIS A 364 20.75 11.25 -8.76
C HIS A 364 19.64 10.25 -8.42
N LEU A 365 18.48 10.71 -7.93
CA LEU A 365 17.40 9.82 -7.49
C LEU A 365 16.93 8.82 -8.56
N PRO A 366 16.81 9.21 -9.84
CA PRO A 366 16.45 8.27 -10.90
C PRO A 366 17.38 7.07 -11.04
N LEU A 367 18.62 7.17 -10.52
CA LEU A 367 19.58 6.07 -10.56
C LEU A 367 19.15 4.85 -9.74
N PHE A 368 18.21 5.01 -8.82
CA PHE A 368 17.62 3.89 -8.07
C PHE A 368 16.58 3.10 -8.88
N GLU A 369 16.06 3.64 -9.98
CA GLU A 369 15.05 2.99 -10.84
C GLU A 369 15.67 1.93 -11.77
N VAL A 370 16.50 1.06 -11.21
CA VAL A 370 17.18 -0.05 -11.92
C VAL A 370 16.42 -1.36 -11.80
N VAL A 371 15.53 -1.48 -10.83
CA VAL A 371 14.80 -2.71 -10.54
C VAL A 371 13.34 -2.55 -10.90
N LYS A 372 12.83 -3.53 -11.66
CA LYS A 372 11.43 -3.58 -12.03
C LYS A 372 10.59 -4.13 -10.89
N ASP A 373 9.59 -3.37 -10.46
CA ASP A 373 8.59 -3.78 -9.49
C ASP A 373 7.16 -3.60 -10.03
N TRP A 374 6.12 -3.88 -9.25
CA TRP A 374 4.73 -3.62 -9.63
C TRP A 374 4.56 -2.16 -10.06
N GLY A 375 4.03 -1.97 -11.26
CA GLY A 375 3.88 -0.62 -11.82
C GLY A 375 5.19 0.14 -12.08
N ASN A 376 6.33 -0.46 -11.76
CA ASN A 376 7.65 0.08 -11.92
C ASN A 376 8.34 -0.52 -13.13
N TYR A 377 8.85 0.36 -14.01
CA TYR A 377 9.68 -0.07 -15.13
C TYR A 377 11.11 0.32 -14.82
N ALA A 378 12.05 -0.60 -15.03
CA ALA A 378 13.47 -0.26 -14.96
C ALA A 378 13.76 0.75 -16.09
N ASP A 379 13.89 2.02 -15.73
CA ASP A 379 14.14 3.10 -16.69
C ASP A 379 15.62 3.38 -16.84
N VAL A 380 16.47 2.80 -15.98
CA VAL A 380 17.91 3.03 -15.94
C VAL A 380 18.66 1.72 -16.10
N ASP A 381 19.58 1.68 -17.08
CA ASP A 381 20.52 0.57 -17.25
C ASP A 381 21.76 0.81 -16.34
N PRO A 382 21.99 -0.03 -15.32
CA PRO A 382 23.16 0.11 -14.45
C PRO A 382 24.50 -0.17 -15.17
N ARG A 383 24.45 -0.68 -16.40
CA ARG A 383 25.62 -0.88 -17.27
C ARG A 383 25.95 0.36 -18.11
N ALA A 384 25.12 1.41 -18.04
CA ALA A 384 25.42 2.66 -18.76
C ALA A 384 26.78 3.22 -18.33
N PRO A 385 27.58 3.77 -19.25
CA PRO A 385 28.97 4.15 -18.96
C PRO A 385 29.15 5.17 -17.84
N ASP A 386 28.16 6.02 -17.59
CA ASP A 386 28.18 7.04 -16.57
C ASP A 386 27.47 6.65 -15.27
N TYR A 387 26.75 5.51 -15.25
CA TYR A 387 25.97 5.08 -14.10
C TYR A 387 26.84 4.91 -12.85
N HIS A 388 27.90 4.13 -12.95
CA HIS A 388 28.83 3.88 -11.83
C HIS A 388 29.40 5.18 -11.24
N LYS A 389 29.80 6.10 -12.11
CA LYS A 389 30.32 7.40 -11.67
C LYS A 389 29.26 8.19 -10.91
N ARG A 390 28.07 8.34 -11.48
CA ARG A 390 26.98 9.12 -10.88
C ARG A 390 26.49 8.51 -9.57
N MET A 391 26.41 7.19 -9.49
CA MET A 391 26.05 6.50 -8.25
C MET A 391 27.14 6.66 -7.16
N THR A 392 28.42 6.71 -7.57
CA THR A 392 29.54 7.04 -6.68
C THR A 392 29.42 8.47 -6.14
N GLU A 393 29.07 9.42 -7.00
CA GLU A 393 28.84 10.82 -6.58
C GLU A 393 27.69 10.92 -5.56
N LEU A 394 26.59 10.20 -5.77
CA LEU A 394 25.47 10.13 -4.80
C LEU A 394 25.93 9.55 -3.47
N ARG A 395 26.65 8.42 -3.49
CA ARG A 395 27.19 7.79 -2.28
C ARG A 395 28.06 8.77 -1.49
N ASP A 396 28.99 9.44 -2.17
CA ASP A 396 29.94 10.37 -1.54
C ASP A 396 29.21 11.58 -0.97
N LEU A 397 28.19 12.06 -1.65
CA LEU A 397 27.31 13.13 -1.16
C LEU A 397 26.57 12.69 0.12
N LEU A 398 25.98 11.49 0.15
CA LEU A 398 25.31 10.96 1.33
C LEU A 398 26.28 10.74 2.51
N VAL A 399 27.52 10.37 2.25
CA VAL A 399 28.58 10.30 3.26
C VAL A 399 28.89 11.70 3.82
N SER A 400 28.97 12.71 2.97
CA SER A 400 29.29 14.08 3.40
C SER A 400 28.27 14.68 4.38
N PHE A 401 27.05 14.17 4.41
CA PHE A 401 26.00 14.60 5.34
C PHE A 401 26.06 13.89 6.70
N GLU A 402 27.03 13.02 6.95
CA GLU A 402 27.18 12.39 8.26
C GLU A 402 27.38 13.46 9.35
N GLY A 403 26.56 13.39 10.41
CA GLY A 403 26.60 14.34 11.53
C GLY A 403 25.97 15.71 11.26
N SER A 404 25.45 15.96 10.03
CA SER A 404 24.79 17.23 9.66
C SER A 404 23.29 17.06 9.37
N VAL A 405 22.75 15.87 9.55
CA VAL A 405 21.33 15.60 9.33
C VAL A 405 20.47 16.36 10.34
N ASN A 406 19.46 17.07 9.85
CA ASN A 406 18.55 17.82 10.71
C ASN A 406 17.64 16.87 11.49
N ALA A 407 17.92 16.74 12.80
CA ALA A 407 17.19 15.85 13.69
C ALA A 407 15.75 16.31 13.99
N ASP A 408 15.43 17.57 13.71
CA ASP A 408 14.07 18.13 13.94
C ASP A 408 13.08 17.78 12.83
N VAL A 409 13.55 17.19 11.72
CA VAL A 409 12.64 16.65 10.69
C VAL A 409 12.02 15.37 11.23
N PRO A 410 10.67 15.28 11.33
CA PRO A 410 10.01 14.16 11.99
C PRO A 410 9.95 12.92 11.10
N LEU A 411 11.09 12.41 10.68
CA LEU A 411 11.20 11.14 9.98
C LEU A 411 11.23 9.98 10.96
N HIS A 412 10.58 8.89 10.59
CA HIS A 412 10.60 7.68 11.40
C HIS A 412 11.51 6.61 10.75
N PRO A 413 12.33 5.87 11.53
CA PRO A 413 12.57 6.01 12.97
C PRO A 413 13.40 7.25 13.34
N HIS A 414 14.25 7.76 12.43
CA HIS A 414 15.09 8.93 12.64
C HIS A 414 15.67 9.43 11.30
N PRO A 415 15.83 10.73 11.09
CA PRO A 415 16.38 11.29 9.85
C PRO A 415 17.72 10.68 9.39
N ASP A 416 18.65 10.45 10.30
CA ASP A 416 19.92 9.80 9.96
C ASP A 416 19.77 8.31 9.60
N ALA A 417 18.76 7.62 10.12
CA ALA A 417 18.46 6.26 9.71
C ALA A 417 18.05 6.20 8.22
N TYR A 418 17.21 7.14 7.78
CA TYR A 418 16.84 7.27 6.37
C TYR A 418 18.07 7.54 5.48
N ARG A 419 18.97 8.47 5.86
CA ARG A 419 20.23 8.71 5.14
C ARG A 419 21.07 7.43 5.02
N ARG A 420 21.21 6.68 6.12
CA ARG A 420 22.00 5.43 6.13
C ARG A 420 21.41 4.36 5.22
N GLU A 421 20.09 4.29 5.12
CA GLU A 421 19.45 3.36 4.19
C GLU A 421 19.73 3.75 2.73
N LEU A 422 19.58 5.01 2.38
CA LEU A 422 19.95 5.49 1.04
C LEU A 422 21.42 5.23 0.73
N LEU A 423 22.31 5.46 1.70
CA LEU A 423 23.74 5.20 1.56
C LEU A 423 24.04 3.71 1.35
N PHE A 424 23.33 2.81 2.07
CA PHE A 424 23.49 1.37 1.86
C PHE A 424 23.15 0.96 0.43
N PHE A 425 22.04 1.42 -0.11
CA PHE A 425 21.64 1.09 -1.48
C PHE A 425 22.54 1.79 -2.50
N ALA A 426 22.95 3.02 -2.28
CA ALA A 426 23.92 3.69 -3.17
C ALA A 426 25.23 2.92 -3.23
N GLN A 427 25.76 2.45 -2.11
CA GLN A 427 26.98 1.63 -2.08
C GLN A 427 26.76 0.27 -2.77
N LEU A 428 25.62 -0.38 -2.52
CA LEU A 428 25.29 -1.65 -3.18
C LEU A 428 25.29 -1.50 -4.72
N PHE A 429 24.72 -0.42 -5.23
CA PHE A 429 24.64 -0.18 -6.67
C PHE A 429 25.96 0.32 -7.27
N VAL A 430 26.81 0.99 -6.50
CA VAL A 430 28.20 1.26 -6.90
C VAL A 430 28.96 -0.05 -7.11
N ASP A 431 28.87 -0.95 -6.15
CA ASP A 431 29.60 -2.23 -6.22
C ASP A 431 29.05 -3.11 -7.36
N LEU A 432 27.75 -3.10 -7.56
CA LEU A 432 27.07 -3.85 -8.61
C LEU A 432 27.42 -3.37 -10.03
N SER A 433 27.55 -2.05 -10.21
CA SER A 433 27.98 -1.43 -11.48
C SER A 433 29.47 -1.37 -11.70
N GLY A 434 30.26 -1.93 -10.78
CA GLY A 434 31.72 -1.99 -10.86
C GLY A 434 32.21 -2.94 -11.99
N PRO A 435 33.50 -2.91 -12.30
CA PRO A 435 34.05 -3.64 -13.44
C PRO A 435 34.06 -5.16 -13.25
N SER A 436 33.90 -5.66 -12.03
CA SER A 436 33.91 -7.10 -11.70
C SER A 436 33.05 -7.35 -10.47
N PRO A 437 31.72 -7.21 -10.55
CA PRO A 437 30.85 -7.41 -9.42
C PRO A 437 30.85 -8.87 -8.95
N ASP A 438 30.97 -9.09 -7.66
CA ASP A 438 30.71 -10.39 -7.05
C ASP A 438 29.20 -10.47 -6.72
N PHE A 439 28.43 -11.07 -7.63
CA PHE A 439 26.97 -11.13 -7.51
C PHE A 439 26.51 -11.93 -6.29
N ASP A 440 27.24 -12.97 -5.89
CA ASP A 440 26.86 -13.79 -4.73
C ASP A 440 27.09 -13.00 -3.43
N GLU A 441 28.19 -12.27 -3.34
CA GLU A 441 28.46 -11.38 -2.19
C GLU A 441 27.46 -10.25 -2.12
N LEU A 442 27.15 -9.58 -3.23
CA LEU A 442 26.17 -8.49 -3.30
C LEU A 442 24.76 -8.99 -2.96
N ALA A 443 24.35 -10.14 -3.48
CA ALA A 443 23.09 -10.76 -3.13
C ALA A 443 23.03 -11.08 -1.62
N ASN A 444 24.10 -11.61 -1.04
CA ASN A 444 24.15 -11.88 0.39
C ASN A 444 24.08 -10.61 1.22
N ARG A 445 24.74 -9.52 0.81
CA ARG A 445 24.65 -8.22 1.50
C ARG A 445 23.24 -7.67 1.46
N TYR A 446 22.60 -7.67 0.29
CA TYR A 446 21.21 -7.24 0.13
C TYR A 446 20.29 -8.06 1.02
N TRP A 447 20.38 -9.39 0.95
CA TRP A 447 19.52 -10.28 1.71
C TRP A 447 19.78 -10.16 3.22
N ASN A 448 21.02 -10.08 3.65
CA ASN A 448 21.34 -9.89 5.06
C ASN A 448 20.78 -8.57 5.58
N ARG A 449 20.70 -7.54 4.75
CA ARG A 449 20.09 -6.27 5.14
C ARG A 449 18.57 -6.35 5.18
N VAL A 450 17.96 -6.81 4.11
CA VAL A 450 16.50 -6.90 3.98
C VAL A 450 15.90 -7.91 4.98
N TYR A 451 16.60 -9.03 5.20
CA TYR A 451 16.13 -10.09 6.10
C TYR A 451 16.82 -10.15 7.47
N SER A 452 17.72 -9.23 7.79
CA SER A 452 18.30 -9.14 9.14
C SER A 452 17.23 -8.99 10.23
N ILE A 453 16.04 -8.62 9.82
CA ILE A 453 14.86 -8.47 10.65
C ILE A 453 14.19 -9.82 10.93
N TYR A 454 14.19 -10.75 9.97
CA TYR A 454 13.57 -12.08 10.11
C TYR A 454 14.30 -12.98 11.11
N ASP A 455 15.61 -12.84 11.25
CA ASP A 455 16.37 -13.57 12.27
C ASP A 455 15.92 -13.22 13.72
N ARG A 456 15.19 -12.14 13.88
CA ARG A 456 14.57 -11.71 15.14
C ARG A 456 13.15 -12.23 15.33
N LEU A 457 12.56 -12.82 14.27
CA LEU A 457 11.26 -13.46 14.29
C LEU A 457 11.49 -14.98 14.36
N ASP A 458 10.68 -15.67 15.11
CA ASP A 458 10.79 -17.11 15.35
C ASP A 458 11.18 -17.93 14.11
N ALA A 459 12.08 -18.88 14.32
CA ALA A 459 12.85 -19.66 13.38
C ALA A 459 12.04 -20.62 12.46
N HIS A 460 10.74 -20.40 12.25
CA HIS A 460 9.89 -21.31 11.49
C HIS A 460 9.63 -20.91 10.03
N VAL A 461 10.17 -19.79 9.59
CA VAL A 461 10.01 -19.34 8.21
C VAL A 461 11.37 -19.37 7.53
N ASP A 462 11.52 -20.21 6.51
CA ASP A 462 12.64 -20.04 5.57
C ASP A 462 12.32 -18.81 4.70
N PRO A 463 12.92 -17.67 5.00
CA PRO A 463 12.47 -16.40 4.43
C PRO A 463 13.00 -16.14 3.02
N ARG A 464 13.84 -17.03 2.46
CA ARG A 464 14.58 -16.75 1.24
C ARG A 464 13.86 -17.27 -0.01
N PRO A 465 12.97 -16.47 -0.63
CA PRO A 465 12.56 -16.76 -1.97
C PRO A 465 13.79 -16.59 -2.88
N LYS A 466 14.42 -17.67 -3.30
CA LYS A 466 15.46 -17.68 -4.33
C LYS A 466 15.10 -16.80 -5.53
N LEU A 467 13.81 -16.62 -5.76
CA LEU A 467 13.25 -15.92 -6.90
C LEU A 467 13.53 -14.42 -6.92
N ALA A 468 13.53 -13.74 -5.77
CA ALA A 468 13.79 -12.30 -5.76
C ALA A 468 15.28 -12.00 -5.98
N THR A 469 16.17 -12.81 -5.40
CA THR A 469 17.62 -12.72 -5.69
C THR A 469 17.90 -12.99 -7.16
N GLU A 470 17.29 -14.03 -7.73
CA GLU A 470 17.42 -14.35 -9.14
C GLU A 470 16.88 -13.23 -10.04
N LYS A 471 15.77 -12.56 -9.64
CA LYS A 471 15.23 -11.41 -10.36
C LYS A 471 16.09 -10.16 -10.22
N LEU A 472 16.61 -9.87 -9.04
CA LEU A 472 17.54 -8.76 -8.84
C LEU A 472 18.80 -8.98 -9.68
N ILE A 473 19.43 -10.17 -9.61
CA ILE A 473 20.60 -10.54 -10.40
C ILE A 473 20.25 -10.53 -11.91
N ALA A 474 19.09 -11.06 -12.31
CA ALA A 474 18.67 -11.09 -13.71
C ALA A 474 18.37 -9.70 -14.29
N SER A 475 18.00 -8.72 -13.45
CA SER A 475 17.83 -7.33 -13.89
C SER A 475 19.17 -6.64 -14.20
N PHE A 476 20.29 -7.21 -13.72
CA PHE A 476 21.65 -6.74 -13.96
C PHE A 476 22.42 -7.55 -15.02
N ASN A 477 21.90 -8.71 -15.43
CA ASN A 477 22.41 -9.52 -16.54
C ASN A 477 21.65 -9.25 -17.83
#